data_b078ac3ef29eb1128f63682d53b4957b
#
_entry.id   b078ac3ef29eb1128f63682d53b4957b
#
_cell.length_a   1.000
_cell.length_b   1.000
_cell.length_c   1.000
_cell.angle_alpha   90.00
_cell.angle_beta   90.00
_cell.angle_gamma   90.00
#
_symmetry.space_group_name_H-M   'P 1'
#
loop_
_entity.id
_entity.type
_entity.pdbx_description
1 polymer ?
#
loop_
_entity_poly.entity_id
_entity_poly.type
_entity_poly.pdbx_seq_one_letter_code
_entity_poly.pdbx_strand_id
1 'polypeptide(L)'
;MHRSICFALATFVASAVLAHEAAYPPRPTSAMSAEETAFGRAGDPKRVSRTVRVDMDDRMRFTPADLTIRQGETIRLRVRNKGKTMHEMVLGRIQDLKAHAELMREHPYMEHEEAWMAHVAPGKTESIVWQFSAAGEFHYGCLIPGHLEAGMVGRIRVVPR
;
A
#
# COMPACT_ATOMS: atom_id res chain seq x y z
N MET A 1 37.67 -56.40 37.77
CA MET A 1 37.13 -56.04 36.43
C MET A 1 36.14 -54.88 36.61
N HIS A 2 36.63 -53.64 36.45
CA HIS A 2 35.80 -52.43 36.61
C HIS A 2 35.56 -51.87 35.21
N ARG A 3 34.30 -51.84 34.76
CA ARG A 3 33.87 -51.21 33.48
C ARG A 3 33.41 -49.78 33.80
N SER A 4 34.24 -48.83 33.42
CA SER A 4 33.86 -47.40 33.43
C SER A 4 32.94 -47.10 32.25
N ILE A 5 31.76 -46.60 32.52
CA ILE A 5 30.80 -46.11 31.52
C ILE A 5 31.00 -44.59 31.43
N CYS A 6 31.52 -44.10 30.28
CA CYS A 6 31.58 -42.69 29.98
C CYS A 6 30.22 -42.23 29.41
N PHE A 7 29.55 -41.36 30.16
CA PHE A 7 28.38 -40.61 29.64
C PHE A 7 28.87 -39.41 28.84
N ALA A 8 28.62 -39.42 27.54
CA ALA A 8 28.83 -38.23 26.71
C ALA A 8 27.61 -37.33 26.82
N LEU A 9 27.81 -36.13 27.38
CA LEU A 9 26.81 -35.06 27.43
C LEU A 9 26.79 -34.34 26.08
N ALA A 10 25.73 -34.57 25.29
CA ALA A 10 25.51 -33.80 24.07
C ALA A 10 24.81 -32.47 24.40
N THR A 11 25.54 -31.40 24.30
CA THR A 11 25.00 -30.03 24.42
C THR A 11 24.31 -29.62 23.12
N PHE A 12 22.98 -29.54 23.16
CA PHE A 12 22.18 -29.01 22.07
C PHE A 12 22.27 -27.47 22.11
N VAL A 13 22.98 -26.86 21.17
CA VAL A 13 22.96 -25.41 20.96
C VAL A 13 21.74 -25.08 20.13
N ALA A 14 20.72 -24.55 20.76
CA ALA A 14 19.56 -24.00 20.06
C ALA A 14 19.94 -22.67 19.43
N SER A 15 20.15 -22.65 18.13
CA SER A 15 20.30 -21.40 17.36
C SER A 15 18.95 -20.72 17.27
N ALA A 16 18.76 -19.63 18.01
CA ALA A 16 17.63 -18.74 17.85
C ALA A 16 17.79 -17.99 16.52
N VAL A 17 17.00 -18.35 15.54
CA VAL A 17 16.83 -17.56 14.31
C VAL A 17 16.03 -16.32 14.68
N LEU A 18 16.72 -15.20 14.88
CA LEU A 18 16.08 -13.89 14.94
C LEU A 18 15.52 -13.58 13.55
N ALA A 19 14.22 -13.78 13.37
CA ALA A 19 13.49 -13.25 12.23
C ALA A 19 13.62 -11.72 12.28
N HIS A 20 14.45 -11.17 11.41
CA HIS A 20 14.51 -9.73 11.15
C HIS A 20 13.19 -9.36 10.47
N GLU A 21 12.22 -8.95 11.29
CA GLU A 21 11.04 -8.25 10.82
C GLU A 21 11.54 -6.89 10.33
N ALA A 22 11.73 -6.77 9.01
CA ALA A 22 12.04 -5.49 8.40
C ALA A 22 10.83 -4.57 8.62
N ALA A 23 10.84 -3.86 9.73
CA ALA A 23 9.90 -2.79 9.98
C ALA A 23 10.15 -1.72 8.90
N TYR A 24 9.19 -1.52 8.01
CA TYR A 24 9.17 -0.36 7.13
C TYR A 24 9.36 0.89 8.01
N PRO A 25 10.32 1.77 7.68
CA PRO A 25 10.52 2.97 8.47
C PRO A 25 9.23 3.79 8.48
N PRO A 26 8.91 4.46 9.61
CA PRO A 26 7.75 5.33 9.66
C PRO A 26 7.89 6.40 8.57
N ARG A 27 6.79 6.60 7.81
CA ARG A 27 6.71 7.60 6.74
C ARG A 27 7.25 8.94 7.25
N PRO A 28 8.28 9.52 6.63
CA PRO A 28 8.76 10.83 7.03
C PRO A 28 7.62 11.85 6.91
N THR A 29 7.34 12.58 7.97
CA THR A 29 6.36 13.68 7.99
C THR A 29 6.89 14.92 7.27
N SER A 30 8.01 14.80 6.57
CA SER A 30 8.69 15.88 5.89
C SER A 30 8.01 16.23 4.58
N ALA A 31 7.59 17.50 4.53
CA ALA A 31 7.25 18.26 3.33
C ALA A 31 6.36 17.48 2.33
N MET A 32 5.06 17.50 2.59
CA MET A 32 4.04 17.20 1.57
C MET A 32 4.45 17.96 0.31
N SER A 33 4.89 17.23 -0.72
CA SER A 33 5.22 17.86 -1.99
C SER A 33 3.96 18.62 -2.46
N ALA A 34 4.09 19.92 -2.68
CA ALA A 34 3.01 20.75 -3.19
C ALA A 34 2.72 20.44 -4.67
N GLU A 35 3.24 19.32 -5.16
CA GLU A 35 3.11 18.89 -6.54
C GLU A 35 1.65 18.55 -6.84
N GLU A 36 1.07 19.30 -7.76
CA GLU A 36 -0.27 19.05 -8.27
C GLU A 36 -0.20 18.08 -9.43
N THR A 37 -0.87 16.95 -9.29
CA THR A 37 -1.02 15.95 -10.36
C THR A 37 -2.32 16.20 -11.13
N ALA A 38 -2.53 15.47 -12.23
CA ALA A 38 -3.78 15.54 -12.99
C ALA A 38 -5.04 15.12 -12.17
N PHE A 39 -4.86 14.44 -11.03
CA PHE A 39 -5.95 13.94 -10.19
C PHE A 39 -5.99 14.61 -8.80
N GLY A 40 -5.13 15.60 -8.56
CA GLY A 40 -5.11 16.36 -7.31
C GLY A 40 -3.72 16.48 -6.70
N ARG A 41 -3.70 16.66 -5.40
CA ARG A 41 -2.46 16.88 -4.61
C ARG A 41 -2.56 16.27 -3.22
N ALA A 42 -1.44 16.16 -2.54
CA ALA A 42 -1.39 15.78 -1.14
C ALA A 42 -2.31 16.69 -0.31
N GLY A 43 -3.18 16.09 0.48
CA GLY A 43 -4.16 16.79 1.30
C GLY A 43 -3.60 17.15 2.68
N ASP A 44 -4.07 18.27 3.26
CA ASP A 44 -3.79 18.60 4.65
C ASP A 44 -4.55 17.65 5.58
N PRO A 45 -3.88 16.89 6.47
CA PRO A 45 -4.51 15.98 7.42
C PRO A 45 -5.50 16.66 8.38
N LYS A 46 -5.35 17.98 8.60
CA LYS A 46 -6.24 18.79 9.43
C LYS A 46 -7.53 19.22 8.69
N ARG A 47 -7.55 19.10 7.37
CA ARG A 47 -8.68 19.53 6.49
C ARG A 47 -9.42 18.34 5.88
N VAL A 48 -9.24 17.15 6.41
CA VAL A 48 -9.94 15.93 5.97
C VAL A 48 -11.44 16.08 6.25
N SER A 49 -12.25 16.07 5.19
CA SER A 49 -13.71 16.16 5.29
C SER A 49 -14.35 14.83 5.70
N ARG A 50 -13.77 13.72 5.27
CA ARG A 50 -14.21 12.36 5.66
C ARG A 50 -13.11 11.33 5.46
N THR A 51 -13.27 10.19 6.13
CA THR A 51 -12.44 9.00 5.94
C THR A 51 -13.22 7.95 5.17
N VAL A 52 -12.60 7.44 4.10
CA VAL A 52 -13.10 6.29 3.33
C VAL A 52 -12.24 5.08 3.69
N ARG A 53 -12.88 3.99 4.10
CA ARG A 53 -12.20 2.72 4.33
C ARG A 53 -12.20 1.89 3.06
N VAL A 54 -11.04 1.34 2.72
CA VAL A 54 -10.88 0.43 1.59
C VAL A 54 -10.13 -0.79 2.08
N ASP A 55 -10.72 -1.96 1.92
CA ASP A 55 -10.09 -3.23 2.23
C ASP A 55 -9.44 -3.81 0.96
N MET A 56 -8.34 -4.52 1.14
CA MET A 56 -7.62 -5.28 0.09
C MET A 56 -7.50 -6.73 0.53
N ASP A 57 -7.54 -7.67 -0.40
CA ASP A 57 -7.33 -9.09 -0.11
C ASP A 57 -6.67 -9.85 -1.27
N ASP A 58 -6.25 -11.10 -1.00
CA ASP A 58 -5.51 -11.95 -1.94
C ASP A 58 -6.38 -12.47 -3.11
N ARG A 59 -7.67 -12.09 -3.19
CA ARG A 59 -8.49 -12.28 -4.40
C ARG A 59 -8.21 -11.21 -5.44
N MET A 60 -7.22 -10.35 -5.19
CA MET A 60 -6.84 -9.20 -6.03
C MET A 60 -7.99 -8.22 -6.20
N ARG A 61 -8.61 -7.83 -5.09
CA ARG A 61 -9.76 -6.91 -5.08
C ARG A 61 -9.64 -5.85 -4.00
N PHE A 62 -10.14 -4.67 -4.34
CA PHE A 62 -10.45 -3.61 -3.39
C PHE A 62 -11.94 -3.63 -3.03
N THR A 63 -12.26 -3.31 -1.79
CA THR A 63 -13.64 -3.18 -1.32
C THR A 63 -13.80 -1.92 -0.48
N PRO A 64 -14.61 -0.94 -0.91
CA PRO A 64 -15.34 -0.89 -2.17
C PRO A 64 -14.41 -0.73 -3.39
N ALA A 65 -14.87 -1.11 -4.59
CA ALA A 65 -14.15 -0.92 -5.85
C ALA A 65 -14.48 0.41 -6.54
N ASP A 66 -15.58 1.06 -6.15
CA ASP A 66 -16.04 2.34 -6.71
C ASP A 66 -16.20 3.37 -5.60
N LEU A 67 -15.62 4.55 -5.82
CA LEU A 67 -15.73 5.70 -4.93
C LEU A 67 -16.32 6.88 -5.69
N THR A 68 -17.18 7.66 -5.01
CA THR A 68 -17.63 8.97 -5.50
C THR A 68 -17.15 10.04 -4.54
N ILE A 69 -16.49 11.07 -5.07
CA ILE A 69 -15.85 12.16 -4.34
C ILE A 69 -16.29 13.47 -4.99
N ARG A 70 -16.43 14.53 -4.22
CA ARG A 70 -16.71 15.87 -4.76
C ARG A 70 -15.41 16.59 -5.07
N GLN A 71 -15.38 17.31 -6.17
CA GLN A 71 -14.23 18.13 -6.55
C GLN A 71 -13.85 19.08 -5.41
N GLY A 72 -12.56 19.17 -5.10
CA GLY A 72 -11.98 19.97 -4.02
C GLY A 72 -12.08 19.32 -2.62
N GLU A 73 -12.70 18.15 -2.51
CA GLU A 73 -12.78 17.41 -1.26
C GLU A 73 -11.41 16.83 -0.88
N THR A 74 -11.01 17.03 0.38
CA THR A 74 -9.85 16.33 0.96
C THR A 74 -10.34 15.14 1.73
N ILE A 75 -9.92 13.95 1.33
CA ILE A 75 -10.32 12.69 1.98
C ILE A 75 -9.11 11.95 2.56
N ARG A 76 -9.37 11.16 3.57
CA ARG A 76 -8.43 10.14 4.04
C ARG A 76 -8.91 8.78 3.53
N LEU A 77 -8.10 8.17 2.66
CA LEU A 77 -8.26 6.76 2.30
C LEU A 77 -7.54 5.93 3.36
N ARG A 78 -8.30 5.20 4.16
CA ARG A 78 -7.75 4.26 5.14
C ARG A 78 -7.77 2.87 4.53
N VAL A 79 -6.61 2.38 4.14
CA VAL A 79 -6.43 1.16 3.36
C VAL A 79 -5.98 0.03 4.26
N ARG A 80 -6.74 -1.05 4.31
CA ARG A 80 -6.45 -2.22 5.14
C ARG A 80 -6.19 -3.44 4.29
N ASN A 81 -5.05 -4.08 4.51
CA ASN A 81 -4.76 -5.38 3.92
C ASN A 81 -5.31 -6.50 4.80
N LYS A 82 -6.31 -7.22 4.27
CA LYS A 82 -6.91 -8.42 4.90
C LYS A 82 -6.32 -9.72 4.37
N GLY A 83 -5.42 -9.62 3.39
CA GLY A 83 -4.72 -10.76 2.80
C GLY A 83 -3.50 -11.19 3.60
N LYS A 84 -2.76 -12.13 3.02
CA LYS A 84 -1.53 -12.71 3.54
C LYS A 84 -0.29 -12.28 2.75
N THR A 85 -0.50 -11.65 1.60
CA THR A 85 0.56 -11.09 0.75
C THR A 85 0.60 -9.57 0.89
N MET A 86 1.72 -8.96 0.50
CA MET A 86 1.84 -7.51 0.39
C MET A 86 0.87 -7.00 -0.66
N HIS A 87 0.20 -5.90 -0.37
CA HIS A 87 -0.59 -5.13 -1.32
C HIS A 87 -0.26 -3.65 -1.22
N GLU A 88 -0.61 -2.90 -2.24
CA GLU A 88 -0.48 -1.45 -2.23
C GLU A 88 -1.72 -0.79 -2.84
N MET A 89 -1.90 0.49 -2.55
CA MET A 89 -2.85 1.35 -3.24
C MET A 89 -2.08 2.51 -3.86
N VAL A 90 -2.18 2.66 -5.17
CA VAL A 90 -1.61 3.78 -5.93
C VAL A 90 -2.74 4.50 -6.63
N LEU A 91 -2.88 5.82 -6.41
CA LEU A 91 -3.88 6.66 -7.09
C LEU A 91 -3.33 7.14 -8.44
N GLY A 92 -4.19 7.26 -9.46
CA GLY A 92 -3.75 7.80 -10.76
C GLY A 92 -4.83 7.72 -11.84
N ARG A 93 -4.45 8.13 -13.05
CA ARG A 93 -5.23 7.81 -14.24
C ARG A 93 -4.92 6.37 -14.64
N ILE A 94 -5.86 5.69 -15.27
CA ILE A 94 -5.69 4.26 -15.59
C ILE A 94 -4.48 4.01 -16.50
N GLN A 95 -4.17 4.93 -17.43
CA GLN A 95 -3.00 4.81 -18.29
C GLN A 95 -1.69 4.94 -17.52
N ASP A 96 -1.64 5.83 -16.51
CA ASP A 96 -0.44 6.05 -15.69
C ASP A 96 -0.20 4.83 -14.80
N LEU A 97 -1.26 4.26 -14.20
CA LEU A 97 -1.17 3.04 -13.40
C LEU A 97 -0.67 1.85 -14.24
N LYS A 98 -1.15 1.71 -15.48
CA LYS A 98 -0.68 0.65 -16.39
C LYS A 98 0.78 0.82 -16.77
N ALA A 99 1.21 2.05 -17.11
CA ALA A 99 2.60 2.33 -17.44
C ALA A 99 3.53 2.07 -16.24
N HIS A 100 3.09 2.46 -15.03
CA HIS A 100 3.84 2.24 -13.82
C HIS A 100 3.91 0.74 -13.46
N ALA A 101 2.80 -0.02 -13.60
CA ALA A 101 2.81 -1.47 -13.38
C ALA A 101 3.80 -2.19 -14.30
N GLU A 102 3.91 -1.75 -15.57
CA GLU A 102 4.90 -2.28 -16.51
C GLU A 102 6.33 -1.98 -16.03
N LEU A 103 6.60 -0.75 -15.59
CA LEU A 103 7.90 -0.37 -15.03
C LEU A 103 8.26 -1.23 -13.80
N MET A 104 7.30 -1.46 -12.90
CA MET A 104 7.50 -2.31 -11.72
C MET A 104 7.74 -3.77 -12.08
N ARG A 105 7.18 -4.25 -13.20
CA ARG A 105 7.45 -5.59 -13.70
C ARG A 105 8.90 -5.73 -14.21
N GLU A 106 9.43 -4.68 -14.83
CA GLU A 106 10.83 -4.63 -15.30
C GLU A 106 11.81 -4.41 -14.14
N HIS A 107 11.41 -3.69 -13.10
CA HIS A 107 12.23 -3.28 -11.98
C HIS A 107 11.56 -3.61 -10.62
N PRO A 108 11.32 -4.88 -10.29
CA PRO A 108 10.49 -5.31 -9.15
C PRO A 108 11.07 -4.93 -7.77
N TYR A 109 12.32 -4.50 -7.71
CA TYR A 109 13.00 -4.07 -6.48
C TYR A 109 13.15 -2.55 -6.37
N MET A 110 12.55 -1.79 -7.29
CA MET A 110 12.56 -0.33 -7.20
C MET A 110 11.62 0.10 -6.07
N GLU A 111 12.20 0.52 -4.95
CA GLU A 111 11.46 1.11 -3.85
C GLU A 111 11.26 2.60 -4.10
N HIS A 112 10.02 3.06 -3.98
CA HIS A 112 9.67 4.48 -4.04
C HIS A 112 8.42 4.72 -3.19
N GLU A 113 8.34 5.89 -2.60
CA GLU A 113 7.20 6.33 -1.81
C GLU A 113 6.72 7.68 -2.32
N GLU A 114 5.43 7.74 -2.63
CA GLU A 114 4.77 8.95 -3.09
C GLU A 114 3.56 9.27 -2.22
N ALA A 115 3.17 10.54 -2.16
CA ALA A 115 2.04 10.98 -1.34
C ALA A 115 0.71 10.34 -1.74
N TRP A 116 0.60 9.85 -2.98
CA TRP A 116 -0.58 9.20 -3.54
C TRP A 116 -0.53 7.68 -3.52
N MET A 117 0.42 7.09 -2.77
CA MET A 117 0.54 5.64 -2.65
C MET A 117 0.70 5.19 -1.20
N ALA A 118 0.37 3.93 -0.94
CA ALA A 118 0.57 3.28 0.34
C ALA A 118 0.87 1.80 0.14
N HIS A 119 2.01 1.35 0.65
CA HIS A 119 2.36 -0.06 0.78
C HIS A 119 1.76 -0.61 2.07
N VAL A 120 1.02 -1.70 2.00
CA VAL A 120 0.28 -2.23 3.15
C VAL A 120 0.63 -3.70 3.38
N ALA A 121 1.42 -3.96 4.39
CA ALA A 121 1.78 -5.33 4.79
C ALA A 121 0.54 -6.12 5.25
N PRO A 122 0.59 -7.47 5.23
CA PRO A 122 -0.48 -8.33 5.70
C PRO A 122 -1.00 -7.93 7.09
N GLY A 123 -2.31 -7.78 7.23
CA GLY A 123 -2.99 -7.40 8.46
C GLY A 123 -2.83 -5.93 8.89
N LYS A 124 -2.04 -5.12 8.18
CA LYS A 124 -1.79 -3.71 8.51
C LYS A 124 -2.80 -2.78 7.85
N THR A 125 -2.74 -1.53 8.28
CA THR A 125 -3.57 -0.44 7.75
C THR A 125 -2.72 0.80 7.57
N GLU A 126 -2.78 1.39 6.38
CA GLU A 126 -2.10 2.63 6.03
C GLU A 126 -3.11 3.69 5.58
N SER A 127 -2.64 4.93 5.38
CA SER A 127 -3.52 6.02 4.99
C SER A 127 -2.88 6.91 3.94
N ILE A 128 -3.69 7.25 2.91
CA ILE A 128 -3.41 8.32 1.96
C ILE A 128 -4.34 9.47 2.27
N VAL A 129 -3.80 10.69 2.42
CA VAL A 129 -4.60 11.92 2.53
C VAL A 129 -4.46 12.69 1.23
N TRP A 130 -5.56 12.80 0.49
CA TRP A 130 -5.55 13.34 -0.87
C TRP A 130 -6.67 14.35 -1.09
N GLN A 131 -6.35 15.48 -1.76
CA GLN A 131 -7.32 16.44 -2.22
C GLN A 131 -7.55 16.27 -3.72
N PHE A 132 -8.77 15.90 -4.11
CA PHE A 132 -9.15 15.74 -5.51
C PHE A 132 -9.53 17.11 -6.10
N SER A 133 -8.59 17.78 -6.76
CA SER A 133 -8.76 19.15 -7.28
C SER A 133 -9.49 19.20 -8.63
N ALA A 134 -9.47 18.12 -9.42
CA ALA A 134 -10.09 18.03 -10.73
C ALA A 134 -11.28 17.07 -10.74
N ALA A 135 -12.36 17.46 -11.44
CA ALA A 135 -13.46 16.53 -11.75
C ALA A 135 -13.03 15.55 -12.85
N GLY A 136 -13.58 14.34 -12.83
CA GLY A 136 -13.25 13.32 -13.81
C GLY A 136 -13.29 11.90 -13.25
N GLU A 137 -12.79 10.97 -14.05
CA GLU A 137 -12.62 9.57 -13.64
C GLU A 137 -11.14 9.27 -13.41
N PHE A 138 -10.84 8.78 -12.22
CA PHE A 138 -9.53 8.34 -11.79
C PHE A 138 -9.63 6.93 -11.22
N HIS A 139 -8.49 6.35 -10.87
CA HIS A 139 -8.42 4.97 -10.43
C HIS A 139 -7.49 4.83 -9.22
N TYR A 140 -7.56 3.71 -8.59
CA TYR A 140 -6.53 3.20 -7.70
C TYR A 140 -6.22 1.75 -8.05
N GLY A 141 -4.96 1.37 -7.97
CA GLY A 141 -4.49 0.04 -8.35
C GLY A 141 -3.45 -0.49 -7.39
N CYS A 142 -3.27 -1.81 -7.40
CA CYS A 142 -2.09 -2.46 -6.83
C CYS A 142 -1.13 -2.76 -7.99
N LEU A 143 0.08 -2.18 -7.95
CA LEU A 143 1.03 -2.28 -9.05
C LEU A 143 2.14 -3.31 -8.78
N ILE A 144 2.02 -4.06 -7.68
CA ILE A 144 2.82 -5.26 -7.46
C ILE A 144 2.66 -6.17 -8.70
N PRO A 145 3.76 -6.69 -9.28
CA PRO A 145 3.72 -7.46 -10.50
C PRO A 145 2.63 -8.54 -10.52
N GLY A 146 1.76 -8.49 -11.54
CA GLY A 146 0.64 -9.41 -11.72
C GLY A 146 -0.68 -9.03 -11.03
N HIS A 147 -0.67 -8.10 -10.05
CA HIS A 147 -1.88 -7.77 -9.29
C HIS A 147 -2.86 -6.91 -10.09
N LEU A 148 -2.37 -5.90 -10.83
CA LEU A 148 -3.20 -5.06 -11.69
C LEU A 148 -3.85 -5.89 -12.80
N GLU A 149 -3.08 -6.77 -13.43
CA GLU A 149 -3.52 -7.68 -14.49
C GLU A 149 -4.56 -8.69 -13.98
N ALA A 150 -4.46 -9.09 -12.72
CA ALA A 150 -5.46 -9.92 -12.04
C ALA A 150 -6.74 -9.14 -11.70
N GLY A 151 -6.79 -7.83 -12.01
CA GLY A 151 -7.95 -6.96 -11.83
C GLY A 151 -7.99 -6.26 -10.47
N MET A 152 -6.84 -6.11 -9.78
CA MET A 152 -6.75 -5.36 -8.54
C MET A 152 -6.73 -3.86 -8.83
N VAL A 153 -7.89 -3.36 -9.23
CA VAL A 153 -8.14 -1.96 -9.61
C VAL A 153 -9.50 -1.52 -9.11
N GLY A 154 -9.60 -0.26 -8.69
CA GLY A 154 -10.85 0.41 -8.34
C GLY A 154 -10.97 1.75 -9.05
N ARG A 155 -12.17 2.32 -9.05
CA ARG A 155 -12.51 3.55 -9.74
C ARG A 155 -12.88 4.65 -8.76
N ILE A 156 -12.47 5.86 -9.10
CA ILE A 156 -12.83 7.10 -8.39
C ILE A 156 -13.52 8.03 -9.39
N ARG A 157 -14.80 8.31 -9.13
CA ARG A 157 -15.51 9.36 -9.85
C ARG A 157 -15.49 10.64 -9.03
N VAL A 158 -14.81 11.66 -9.54
CA VAL A 158 -14.83 12.99 -8.96
C VAL A 158 -15.88 13.81 -9.66
N VAL A 159 -16.97 14.10 -8.93
CA VAL A 159 -18.09 14.90 -9.46
C VAL A 159 -17.86 16.38 -9.18
N PRO A 160 -18.28 17.30 -10.08
CA PRO A 160 -18.22 18.73 -9.82
C PRO A 160 -18.94 19.10 -8.52
N ARG A 161 -18.54 20.25 -7.95
CA ARG A 161 -19.24 20.85 -6.79
C ARG A 161 -20.65 21.31 -7.14
#